data_03416cfc3dd0d70bbe20b4a322010a5a
#
_entry.id   03416cfc3dd0d70bbe20b4a322010a5a
#
_cell.length_a   1.000
_cell.length_b   1.000
_cell.length_c   1.000
_cell.angle_alpha   90.00
_cell.angle_beta   90.00
_cell.angle_gamma   90.00
#
_symmetry.space_group_name_H-M   'P 1'
#
loop_
_entity.id
_entity.type
_entity.pdbx_description
1 polymer ?
#
loop_
_entity_poly.entity_id
_entity_poly.type
_entity_poly.pdbx_seq_one_letter_code
_entity_poly.pdbx_strand_id
1 'polypeptide(L)'
;MGSRRDQGGTDLSEGAGEPALSVVVPVYNEGENVVPTLRGIIERCHTRPLEVLVVHDFDEDTTVPVVERLRTEIPELQLHRNRIGRGVLNAIKSGLGAARAPYVLVTMGDGSDDARDIDSMYALAKGGADVVAGSRYMRGGHQLGGPLLKRSMSRAAGLSLHWLAGIPVHDATSNFRMYSRRLLDKVTIESDGGFELGIELTVKAHLLGMRVAEVPTTWRDRTEGQSRFRLWKWLPRYMRWYGRGIAGRFGASRNPNH
;
A
#
# COMPACT_ATOMS: atom_id res chain seq x y z
N MET A 1 -19.36 15.13 -57.41
CA MET A 1 -18.51 16.10 -56.67
C MET A 1 -19.11 16.26 -55.30
N GLY A 2 -18.52 15.65 -54.28
CA GLY A 2 -18.97 15.67 -52.90
C GLY A 2 -17.82 15.27 -51.99
N SER A 3 -17.06 16.26 -51.53
CA SER A 3 -15.89 16.13 -50.67
C SER A 3 -16.31 15.61 -49.29
N ARG A 4 -15.83 14.45 -48.90
CA ARG A 4 -15.82 13.96 -47.52
C ARG A 4 -14.67 14.65 -46.79
N ARG A 5 -14.99 15.48 -45.78
CA ARG A 5 -14.03 15.98 -44.80
C ARG A 5 -13.81 14.85 -43.77
N ASP A 6 -12.62 14.34 -43.76
CA ASP A 6 -12.07 13.50 -42.75
C ASP A 6 -11.87 14.36 -41.47
N GLN A 7 -12.60 14.06 -40.39
CA GLN A 7 -12.34 14.62 -39.07
C GLN A 7 -11.43 13.64 -38.37
N GLY A 8 -10.13 13.87 -38.45
CA GLY A 8 -9.14 13.20 -37.66
C GLY A 8 -9.29 13.59 -36.18
N GLY A 9 -9.98 12.76 -35.41
CA GLY A 9 -9.92 12.79 -33.97
C GLY A 9 -8.53 12.29 -33.53
N THR A 10 -7.66 13.21 -33.17
CA THR A 10 -6.39 12.87 -32.48
C THR A 10 -6.72 12.25 -31.13
N ASP A 11 -6.61 10.94 -31.06
CA ASP A 11 -6.60 10.18 -29.82
C ASP A 11 -5.31 10.53 -29.04
N LEU A 12 -5.47 11.32 -27.97
CA LEU A 12 -4.38 11.76 -27.08
C LEU A 12 -3.92 10.66 -26.10
N SER A 13 -4.27 9.39 -26.35
CA SER A 13 -3.90 8.26 -25.48
C SER A 13 -2.61 7.54 -25.87
N GLU A 14 -1.96 7.88 -26.99
CA GLU A 14 -0.70 7.26 -27.40
C GLU A 14 0.50 8.07 -26.91
N GLY A 15 1.11 7.64 -25.76
CA GLY A 15 2.41 8.19 -25.36
C GLY A 15 2.90 7.94 -23.93
N ALA A 16 2.08 7.49 -23.00
CA ALA A 16 2.56 7.14 -21.66
C ALA A 16 2.95 5.65 -21.64
N GLY A 17 4.26 5.36 -21.67
CA GLY A 17 4.76 3.99 -21.47
C GLY A 17 4.21 3.38 -20.17
N GLU A 18 4.20 2.05 -20.07
CA GLU A 18 3.74 1.36 -18.85
C GLU A 18 4.47 1.91 -17.61
N PRO A 19 3.75 2.22 -16.52
CA PRO A 19 4.38 2.74 -15.31
C PRO A 19 5.33 1.70 -14.71
N ALA A 20 6.47 2.16 -14.18
CA ALA A 20 7.40 1.31 -13.45
C ALA A 20 6.91 1.04 -12.02
N LEU A 21 6.17 1.99 -11.46
CA LEU A 21 5.60 1.95 -10.11
C LEU A 21 4.20 2.55 -10.12
N SER A 22 3.22 1.86 -9.52
CA SER A 22 1.91 2.42 -9.17
C SER A 22 1.86 2.66 -7.67
N VAL A 23 1.42 3.83 -7.24
CA VAL A 23 1.19 4.19 -5.84
C VAL A 23 -0.32 4.29 -5.60
N VAL A 24 -0.85 3.47 -4.73
CA VAL A 24 -2.27 3.45 -4.32
C VAL A 24 -2.43 4.25 -3.04
N VAL A 25 -3.22 5.31 -3.10
CA VAL A 25 -3.49 6.22 -1.98
C VAL A 25 -4.99 6.20 -1.70
N PRO A 26 -5.49 5.37 -0.75
CA PRO A 26 -6.88 5.40 -0.34
C PRO A 26 -7.17 6.68 0.44
N VAL A 27 -8.26 7.36 0.12
CA VAL A 27 -8.69 8.61 0.76
C VAL A 27 -10.12 8.50 1.27
N TYR A 28 -10.45 9.32 2.28
CA TYR A 28 -11.80 9.46 2.80
C TYR A 28 -11.99 10.81 3.46
N ASN A 29 -12.51 11.79 2.71
CA ASN A 29 -12.73 13.16 3.17
C ASN A 29 -11.47 13.82 3.76
N GLU A 30 -10.33 13.63 3.12
CA GLU A 30 -9.07 14.25 3.55
C GLU A 30 -9.01 15.73 3.11
N GLY A 31 -9.74 16.10 2.05
CA GLY A 31 -9.72 17.46 1.53
C GLY A 31 -8.30 17.94 1.21
N GLU A 32 -7.95 19.14 1.65
CA GLU A 32 -6.61 19.73 1.44
C GLU A 32 -5.48 18.98 2.19
N ASN A 33 -5.80 18.19 3.21
CA ASN A 33 -4.82 17.43 3.97
C ASN A 33 -4.08 16.37 3.13
N VAL A 34 -4.63 15.98 1.98
CA VAL A 34 -3.98 15.05 1.06
C VAL A 34 -2.84 15.71 0.28
N VAL A 35 -2.85 17.03 0.10
CA VAL A 35 -1.91 17.76 -0.76
C VAL A 35 -0.43 17.53 -0.38
N PRO A 36 -0.03 17.66 0.89
CA PRO A 36 1.35 17.39 1.29
C PRO A 36 1.79 15.95 0.97
N THR A 37 0.89 14.98 1.12
CA THR A 37 1.17 13.58 0.79
C THR A 37 1.42 13.39 -0.70
N LEU A 38 0.52 13.89 -1.55
CA LEU A 38 0.62 13.74 -3.00
C LEU A 38 1.86 14.48 -3.56
N ARG A 39 2.07 15.73 -3.14
CA ARG A 39 3.29 16.46 -3.52
C ARG A 39 4.56 15.78 -3.01
N GLY A 40 4.56 15.29 -1.77
CA GLY A 40 5.68 14.55 -1.21
C GLY A 40 6.03 13.28 -1.98
N ILE A 41 5.04 12.54 -2.49
CA ILE A 41 5.27 11.38 -3.36
C ILE A 41 5.95 11.83 -4.67
N ILE A 42 5.44 12.86 -5.32
CA ILE A 42 5.97 13.33 -6.61
C ILE A 42 7.38 13.90 -6.48
N GLU A 43 7.64 14.66 -5.43
CA GLU A 43 8.92 15.36 -5.21
C GLU A 43 10.04 14.41 -4.74
N ARG A 44 9.70 13.36 -4.00
CA ARG A 44 10.67 12.51 -3.29
C ARG A 44 10.85 11.13 -3.87
N CYS A 45 9.86 10.62 -4.62
CA CYS A 45 10.01 9.40 -5.39
C CYS A 45 10.60 9.74 -6.77
N HIS A 46 11.76 9.18 -7.09
CA HIS A 46 12.46 9.40 -8.37
C HIS A 46 12.19 8.28 -9.38
N THR A 47 11.54 7.19 -8.96
CA THR A 47 11.16 6.09 -9.86
C THR A 47 10.16 6.59 -10.91
N ARG A 48 10.50 6.38 -12.20
CA ARG A 48 9.68 6.80 -13.35
C ARG A 48 9.64 5.69 -14.41
N PRO A 49 8.58 5.59 -15.22
CA PRO A 49 7.31 6.31 -15.11
C PRO A 49 6.52 5.97 -13.84
N LEU A 50 5.84 6.96 -13.26
CA LEU A 50 5.07 6.83 -12.02
C LEU A 50 3.57 7.00 -12.29
N GLU A 51 2.74 6.18 -11.65
CA GLU A 51 1.29 6.31 -11.60
C GLU A 51 0.87 6.47 -10.13
N VAL A 52 0.03 7.44 -9.82
CA VAL A 52 -0.51 7.65 -8.46
C VAL A 52 -2.03 7.58 -8.52
N LEU A 53 -2.59 6.50 -8.01
CA LEU A 53 -4.03 6.25 -7.95
C LEU A 53 -4.59 6.74 -6.62
N VAL A 54 -5.28 7.87 -6.63
CA VAL A 54 -6.03 8.37 -5.47
C VAL A 54 -7.41 7.73 -5.49
N VAL A 55 -7.64 6.81 -4.54
CA VAL A 55 -8.82 5.96 -4.52
C VAL A 55 -9.84 6.46 -3.52
N HIS A 56 -11.03 6.85 -4.01
CA HIS A 56 -12.15 7.38 -3.21
C HIS A 56 -13.39 6.48 -3.28
N ASP A 57 -14.24 6.52 -2.24
CA ASP A 57 -15.42 5.65 -2.12
C ASP A 57 -16.69 6.26 -2.73
N PHE A 58 -16.78 7.58 -2.90
CA PHE A 58 -17.96 8.30 -3.38
C PHE A 58 -17.57 9.65 -4.00
N ASP A 59 -18.42 10.17 -4.85
CA ASP A 59 -18.08 11.35 -5.68
C ASP A 59 -18.09 12.65 -4.87
N GLU A 60 -18.84 12.71 -3.77
CA GLU A 60 -18.91 13.84 -2.85
C GLU A 60 -17.75 13.88 -1.84
N ASP A 61 -16.75 13.00 -1.96
CA ASP A 61 -15.56 13.02 -1.12
C ASP A 61 -14.83 14.36 -1.31
N THR A 62 -14.57 15.04 -0.19
CA THR A 62 -13.94 16.36 -0.20
C THR A 62 -12.54 16.37 -0.81
N THR A 63 -11.92 15.21 -0.96
CA THR A 63 -10.61 15.03 -1.60
C THR A 63 -10.71 15.12 -3.13
N VAL A 64 -11.85 14.73 -3.72
CA VAL A 64 -12.02 14.67 -5.18
C VAL A 64 -11.74 16.02 -5.85
N PRO A 65 -12.38 17.15 -5.47
CA PRO A 65 -12.12 18.45 -6.12
C PRO A 65 -10.68 18.93 -5.92
N VAL A 66 -10.01 18.55 -4.82
CA VAL A 66 -8.61 18.89 -4.57
C VAL A 66 -7.71 18.16 -5.54
N VAL A 67 -7.91 16.87 -5.74
CA VAL A 67 -7.12 16.05 -6.67
C VAL A 67 -7.39 16.48 -8.12
N GLU A 68 -8.63 16.81 -8.49
CA GLU A 68 -8.95 17.34 -9.83
C GLU A 68 -8.16 18.60 -10.14
N ARG A 69 -8.03 19.51 -9.17
CA ARG A 69 -7.18 20.71 -9.30
C ARG A 69 -5.70 20.33 -9.45
N LEU A 70 -5.18 19.41 -8.62
CA LEU A 70 -3.76 19.02 -8.66
C LEU A 70 -3.39 18.31 -9.95
N ARG A 71 -4.28 17.57 -10.59
CA ARG A 71 -4.04 16.86 -11.86
C ARG A 71 -3.67 17.79 -13.01
N THR A 72 -4.06 19.05 -12.95
CA THR A 72 -3.66 20.05 -13.95
C THR A 72 -2.16 20.38 -13.90
N GLU A 73 -1.53 20.17 -12.75
CA GLU A 73 -0.09 20.42 -12.49
C GLU A 73 0.72 19.12 -12.45
N ILE A 74 0.08 18.01 -12.05
CA ILE A 74 0.71 16.72 -11.75
C ILE A 74 0.01 15.63 -12.57
N PRO A 75 0.49 15.33 -13.79
CA PRO A 75 -0.16 14.38 -14.71
C PRO A 75 -0.13 12.92 -14.22
N GLU A 76 0.77 12.58 -13.29
CA GLU A 76 0.85 11.24 -12.69
C GLU A 76 -0.34 10.90 -11.79
N LEU A 77 -1.08 11.91 -11.29
CA LEU A 77 -2.25 11.72 -10.42
C LEU A 77 -3.45 11.24 -11.22
N GLN A 78 -4.11 10.19 -10.74
CA GLN A 78 -5.35 9.66 -11.30
C GLN A 78 -6.37 9.46 -10.18
N LEU A 79 -7.59 9.95 -10.38
CA LEU A 79 -8.71 9.60 -9.50
C LEU A 79 -9.26 8.24 -9.92
N HIS A 80 -9.41 7.36 -8.92
CA HIS A 80 -10.02 6.06 -9.12
C HIS A 80 -11.17 5.86 -8.15
N ARG A 81 -12.39 5.70 -8.68
CA ARG A 81 -13.55 5.42 -7.85
C ARG A 81 -13.61 3.95 -7.47
N ASN A 82 -13.61 3.68 -6.16
CA ASN A 82 -13.84 2.36 -5.64
C ASN A 82 -15.30 1.93 -5.87
N ARG A 83 -15.48 0.78 -6.54
CA ARG A 83 -16.80 0.19 -6.83
C ARG A 83 -17.02 -1.16 -6.13
N ILE A 84 -16.06 -1.63 -5.32
CA ILE A 84 -16.14 -2.90 -4.60
C ILE A 84 -17.05 -2.76 -3.38
N GLY A 85 -17.01 -1.59 -2.73
CA GLY A 85 -17.76 -1.28 -1.51
C GLY A 85 -17.00 -0.29 -0.64
N ARG A 86 -17.67 0.42 0.25
CA ARG A 86 -17.04 1.46 1.08
C ARG A 86 -16.03 0.88 2.07
N GLY A 87 -14.98 1.64 2.35
CA GLY A 87 -13.98 1.36 3.38
C GLY A 87 -12.57 1.18 2.85
N VAL A 88 -11.59 1.47 3.71
CA VAL A 88 -10.16 1.53 3.35
C VAL A 88 -9.65 0.25 2.68
N LEU A 89 -10.07 -0.92 3.13
CA LEU A 89 -9.67 -2.19 2.51
C LEU A 89 -10.16 -2.32 1.08
N ASN A 90 -11.43 -1.98 0.83
CA ASN A 90 -12.03 -2.06 -0.49
C ASN A 90 -11.42 -1.01 -1.43
N ALA A 91 -11.13 0.19 -0.90
CA ALA A 91 -10.40 1.21 -1.65
C ALA A 91 -8.99 0.71 -2.04
N ILE A 92 -8.24 0.10 -1.12
CA ILE A 92 -6.94 -0.50 -1.43
C ILE A 92 -7.09 -1.64 -2.45
N LYS A 93 -8.03 -2.58 -2.26
CA LYS A 93 -8.28 -3.67 -3.22
C LYS A 93 -8.59 -3.14 -4.61
N SER A 94 -9.44 -2.11 -4.70
CA SER A 94 -9.81 -1.45 -5.95
C SER A 94 -8.58 -0.82 -6.63
N GLY A 95 -7.74 -0.13 -5.86
CA GLY A 95 -6.50 0.47 -6.34
C GLY A 95 -5.47 -0.58 -6.79
N LEU A 96 -5.28 -1.65 -6.01
CA LEU A 96 -4.40 -2.77 -6.40
C LEU A 96 -4.83 -3.43 -7.72
N GLY A 97 -6.15 -3.57 -7.93
CA GLY A 97 -6.71 -4.10 -9.17
C GLY A 97 -6.57 -3.15 -10.36
N ALA A 98 -6.64 -1.84 -10.13
CA ALA A 98 -6.52 -0.81 -11.18
C ALA A 98 -5.06 -0.46 -11.54
N ALA A 99 -4.13 -0.71 -10.63
CA ALA A 99 -2.72 -0.41 -10.81
C ALA A 99 -2.13 -1.19 -12.00
N ARG A 100 -1.37 -0.52 -12.86
CA ARG A 100 -0.82 -1.08 -14.11
C ARG A 100 0.65 -1.51 -13.99
N ALA A 101 1.37 -0.96 -13.02
CA ALA A 101 2.79 -1.23 -12.86
C ALA A 101 3.09 -2.66 -12.36
N PRO A 102 4.30 -3.18 -12.63
CA PRO A 102 4.78 -4.45 -12.09
C PRO A 102 4.98 -4.42 -10.57
N TYR A 103 5.11 -3.24 -9.98
CA TYR A 103 5.22 -3.02 -8.53
C TYR A 103 4.17 -2.02 -8.08
N VAL A 104 3.47 -2.33 -6.99
CA VAL A 104 2.39 -1.50 -6.45
C VAL A 104 2.67 -1.17 -4.99
N LEU A 105 2.80 0.11 -4.68
CA LEU A 105 2.92 0.62 -3.33
C LEU A 105 1.55 1.02 -2.78
N VAL A 106 1.26 0.65 -1.55
CA VAL A 106 0.15 1.22 -0.78
C VAL A 106 0.71 2.21 0.23
N THR A 107 0.16 3.41 0.28
CA THR A 107 0.46 4.43 1.30
C THR A 107 -0.80 5.20 1.67
N MET A 108 -0.86 5.71 2.89
CA MET A 108 -2.05 6.42 3.37
C MET A 108 -2.05 7.88 2.92
N GLY A 109 -3.26 8.44 2.67
CA GLY A 109 -3.44 9.83 2.24
C GLY A 109 -3.22 10.89 3.34
N ASP A 110 -2.89 10.46 4.57
CA ASP A 110 -2.84 11.31 5.77
C ASP A 110 -1.44 11.84 6.15
N GLY A 111 -0.45 11.62 5.29
CA GLY A 111 0.92 12.09 5.48
C GLY A 111 1.72 11.35 6.55
N SER A 112 1.20 10.23 7.06
CA SER A 112 1.87 9.47 8.13
C SER A 112 3.12 8.72 7.66
N ASP A 113 3.16 8.29 6.39
CA ASP A 113 4.25 7.53 5.79
C ASP A 113 5.30 8.46 5.15
N ASP A 114 6.57 8.05 5.16
CA ASP A 114 7.65 8.85 4.60
C ASP A 114 7.93 8.49 3.13
N ALA A 115 7.57 9.39 2.21
CA ALA A 115 7.75 9.17 0.77
C ALA A 115 9.23 9.03 0.33
N ARG A 116 10.21 9.44 1.16
CA ARG A 116 11.65 9.28 0.87
C ARG A 116 12.08 7.82 0.81
N ASP A 117 11.31 6.93 1.41
CA ASP A 117 11.66 5.50 1.48
C ASP A 117 11.18 4.73 0.23
N ILE A 118 10.36 5.35 -0.63
CA ILE A 118 9.73 4.69 -1.79
C ILE A 118 10.76 4.13 -2.77
N ASP A 119 11.79 4.89 -3.12
CA ASP A 119 12.82 4.43 -4.06
C ASP A 119 13.65 3.27 -3.48
N SER A 120 13.90 3.27 -2.16
CA SER A 120 14.57 2.16 -1.49
C SER A 120 13.71 0.89 -1.49
N MET A 121 12.38 1.04 -1.30
CA MET A 121 11.43 -0.07 -1.41
C MET A 121 11.40 -0.60 -2.85
N TYR A 122 11.36 0.28 -3.84
CA TYR A 122 11.36 -0.08 -5.25
C TYR A 122 12.65 -0.83 -5.66
N ALA A 123 13.80 -0.38 -5.17
CA ALA A 123 15.08 -1.06 -5.43
C ALA A 123 15.07 -2.51 -4.93
N LEU A 124 14.54 -2.77 -3.73
CA LEU A 124 14.41 -4.12 -3.19
C LEU A 124 13.40 -4.96 -3.98
N ALA A 125 12.26 -4.37 -4.38
CA ALA A 125 11.25 -5.05 -5.19
C ALA A 125 11.82 -5.41 -6.56
N LYS A 126 12.51 -4.48 -7.25
CA LYS A 126 13.22 -4.74 -8.51
C LYS A 126 14.33 -5.78 -8.34
N GLY A 127 14.95 -5.86 -7.16
CA GLY A 127 15.90 -6.90 -6.78
C GLY A 127 15.26 -8.27 -6.46
N GLY A 128 13.95 -8.45 -6.73
CA GLY A 128 13.24 -9.72 -6.62
C GLY A 128 12.44 -9.91 -5.33
N ALA A 129 12.27 -8.89 -4.49
CA ALA A 129 11.35 -8.97 -3.37
C ALA A 129 9.88 -8.83 -3.84
N ASP A 130 9.01 -9.70 -3.33
CA ASP A 130 7.58 -9.69 -3.65
C ASP A 130 6.76 -8.83 -2.70
N VAL A 131 7.25 -8.69 -1.47
CA VAL A 131 6.74 -7.78 -0.47
C VAL A 131 7.91 -6.98 0.09
N VAL A 132 7.78 -5.65 0.10
CA VAL A 132 8.71 -4.78 0.83
C VAL A 132 7.91 -3.94 1.82
N ALA A 133 8.19 -4.11 3.11
CA ALA A 133 7.52 -3.40 4.19
C ALA A 133 8.31 -2.15 4.60
N GLY A 134 7.62 -1.01 4.75
CA GLY A 134 8.13 0.11 5.54
C GLY A 134 8.02 -0.23 7.02
N SER A 135 9.16 -0.40 7.69
CA SER A 135 9.25 -0.90 9.07
C SER A 135 9.65 0.20 10.05
N ARG A 136 8.78 0.44 11.03
CA ARG A 136 9.02 1.37 12.16
C ARG A 136 9.90 0.75 13.23
N TYR A 137 10.02 -0.58 13.24
CA TYR A 137 10.57 -1.35 14.37
C TYR A 137 11.89 -2.05 14.06
N MET A 138 12.32 -2.10 12.81
CA MET A 138 13.68 -2.50 12.46
C MET A 138 14.71 -1.42 12.85
N ARG A 139 15.99 -1.76 12.84
CA ARG A 139 17.07 -0.78 13.11
C ARG A 139 17.01 0.38 12.10
N GLY A 140 16.95 1.60 12.61
CA GLY A 140 16.80 2.83 11.79
C GLY A 140 15.36 3.23 11.51
N GLY A 141 14.35 2.40 11.87
CA GLY A 141 12.95 2.76 11.79
C GLY A 141 12.48 3.55 13.00
N HIS A 142 11.51 4.45 12.83
CA HIS A 142 10.99 5.32 13.87
C HIS A 142 9.47 5.43 13.83
N GLN A 143 8.85 5.55 15.01
CA GLN A 143 7.47 5.97 15.15
C GLN A 143 7.43 7.22 16.04
N LEU A 144 7.01 8.32 15.44
CA LEU A 144 6.89 9.62 16.09
C LEU A 144 5.43 9.90 16.41
N GLY A 145 5.10 10.05 17.71
CA GLY A 145 3.72 10.25 18.17
C GLY A 145 2.91 8.96 18.29
N GLY A 146 1.61 9.15 18.48
CA GLY A 146 0.63 8.08 18.68
C GLY A 146 0.57 7.52 20.10
N PRO A 147 -0.55 6.88 20.48
CA PRO A 147 -0.73 6.31 21.83
C PRO A 147 0.28 5.21 22.13
N LEU A 148 0.98 5.32 23.26
CA LEU A 148 2.05 4.39 23.69
C LEU A 148 1.56 2.92 23.73
N LEU A 149 0.34 2.68 24.20
CA LEU A 149 -0.23 1.33 24.25
C LEU A 149 -0.36 0.71 22.85
N LYS A 150 -0.91 1.45 21.87
CA LYS A 150 -1.01 0.98 20.49
C LYS A 150 0.35 0.69 19.87
N ARG A 151 1.33 1.57 20.13
CA ARG A 151 2.71 1.41 19.68
C ARG A 151 3.33 0.15 20.25
N SER A 152 3.24 -0.08 21.57
CA SER A 152 3.81 -1.24 22.24
C SER A 152 3.17 -2.55 21.74
N MET A 153 1.85 -2.58 21.58
CA MET A 153 1.13 -3.75 21.06
C MET A 153 1.49 -4.05 19.60
N SER A 154 1.54 -3.03 18.75
CA SER A 154 1.93 -3.16 17.34
C SER A 154 3.37 -3.68 17.22
N ARG A 155 4.30 -3.14 18.01
CA ARG A 155 5.69 -3.58 18.05
C ARG A 155 5.80 -5.03 18.55
N ALA A 156 5.12 -5.37 19.64
CA ALA A 156 5.11 -6.73 20.17
C ALA A 156 4.56 -7.73 19.13
N ALA A 157 3.47 -7.40 18.45
CA ALA A 157 2.89 -8.23 17.41
C ALA A 157 3.85 -8.42 16.22
N GLY A 158 4.52 -7.37 15.74
CA GLY A 158 5.49 -7.47 14.66
C GLY A 158 6.69 -8.32 15.04
N LEU A 159 7.32 -8.01 16.17
CA LEU A 159 8.51 -8.73 16.66
C LEU A 159 8.21 -10.21 16.97
N SER A 160 7.08 -10.51 17.60
CA SER A 160 6.71 -11.89 17.91
C SER A 160 6.41 -12.69 16.64
N LEU A 161 5.78 -12.09 15.62
CA LEU A 161 5.58 -12.74 14.33
C LEU A 161 6.92 -13.03 13.62
N HIS A 162 7.85 -12.09 13.68
CA HIS A 162 9.21 -12.27 13.16
C HIS A 162 9.88 -13.49 13.79
N TRP A 163 9.90 -13.57 15.12
CA TRP A 163 10.57 -14.64 15.83
C TRP A 163 9.82 -15.99 15.78
N LEU A 164 8.50 -15.98 15.96
CA LEU A 164 7.70 -17.21 16.06
C LEU A 164 7.36 -17.81 14.70
N ALA A 165 7.05 -16.99 13.71
CA ALA A 165 6.73 -17.46 12.36
C ALA A 165 7.94 -17.46 11.41
N GLY A 166 9.06 -16.85 11.77
CA GLY A 166 10.25 -16.73 10.93
C GLY A 166 10.06 -15.78 9.74
N ILE A 167 9.04 -14.90 9.80
CA ILE A 167 8.78 -13.93 8.73
C ILE A 167 9.80 -12.80 8.83
N PRO A 168 10.53 -12.46 7.74
CA PRO A 168 11.68 -11.55 7.79
C PRO A 168 11.24 -10.07 7.79
N VAL A 169 10.24 -9.70 8.62
CA VAL A 169 9.82 -8.31 8.86
C VAL A 169 9.56 -8.07 10.34
N HIS A 170 9.99 -6.91 10.84
CA HIS A 170 9.78 -6.49 12.22
C HIS A 170 8.47 -5.72 12.42
N ASP A 171 7.87 -5.22 11.32
CA ASP A 171 6.61 -4.49 11.34
C ASP A 171 5.57 -5.17 10.43
N ALA A 172 4.76 -6.03 11.04
CA ALA A 172 3.69 -6.72 10.33
C ALA A 172 2.39 -5.90 10.22
N THR A 173 2.30 -4.75 10.89
CA THR A 173 1.04 -4.01 11.05
C THR A 173 0.91 -2.75 10.19
N SER A 174 2.01 -2.25 9.63
CA SER A 174 2.00 -1.12 8.71
C SER A 174 1.43 -1.53 7.34
N ASN A 175 0.60 -0.68 6.75
CA ASN A 175 0.16 -0.82 5.36
C ASN A 175 1.05 -0.06 4.36
N PHE A 176 2.07 0.67 4.81
CA PHE A 176 3.09 1.21 3.94
C PHE A 176 3.94 0.07 3.39
N ARG A 177 3.46 -0.50 2.26
CA ARG A 177 4.03 -1.72 1.67
C ARG A 177 4.00 -1.68 0.16
N MET A 178 5.06 -2.23 -0.43
CA MET A 178 5.14 -2.47 -1.85
C MET A 178 4.96 -3.97 -2.14
N TYR A 179 4.21 -4.25 -3.20
CA TYR A 179 3.89 -5.61 -3.64
C TYR A 179 4.28 -5.80 -5.10
N SER A 180 4.83 -6.97 -5.45
CA SER A 180 5.00 -7.35 -6.85
C SER A 180 3.66 -7.76 -7.46
N ARG A 181 3.45 -7.48 -8.75
CA ARG A 181 2.29 -7.98 -9.51
C ARG A 181 2.23 -9.50 -9.44
N ARG A 182 3.37 -10.16 -9.53
CA ARG A 182 3.49 -11.63 -9.39
C ARG A 182 2.84 -12.16 -8.10
N LEU A 183 2.97 -11.48 -6.98
CA LEU A 183 2.29 -11.84 -5.75
C LEU A 183 0.79 -11.58 -5.85
N LEU A 184 0.39 -10.39 -6.30
CA LEU A 184 -1.01 -9.98 -6.37
C LEU A 184 -1.83 -10.89 -7.28
N ASP A 185 -1.25 -11.36 -8.39
CA ASP A 185 -1.89 -12.29 -9.32
C ASP A 185 -1.99 -13.71 -8.78
N LYS A 186 -1.09 -14.09 -7.85
CA LYS A 186 -1.02 -15.45 -7.30
C LYS A 186 -1.91 -15.64 -6.08
N VAL A 187 -2.29 -14.59 -5.37
CA VAL A 187 -3.02 -14.67 -4.11
C VAL A 187 -4.39 -14.03 -4.19
N THR A 188 -5.40 -14.68 -3.61
CA THR A 188 -6.70 -14.06 -3.34
C THR A 188 -6.64 -13.32 -2.01
N ILE A 189 -7.11 -12.08 -1.94
CA ILE A 189 -7.19 -11.30 -0.70
C ILE A 189 -8.43 -11.73 0.07
N GLU A 190 -8.22 -12.37 1.23
CA GLU A 190 -9.27 -12.91 2.11
C GLU A 190 -9.69 -11.94 3.22
N SER A 191 -8.90 -10.87 3.47
CA SER A 191 -9.24 -9.84 4.45
C SER A 191 -10.58 -9.18 4.11
N ASP A 192 -11.39 -8.95 5.14
CA ASP A 192 -12.73 -8.36 5.08
C ASP A 192 -12.91 -7.16 6.03
N GLY A 193 -11.89 -6.84 6.80
CA GLY A 193 -11.93 -5.79 7.81
C GLY A 193 -11.42 -4.44 7.33
N GLY A 194 -10.13 -4.23 7.32
CA GLY A 194 -9.59 -2.92 6.97
C GLY A 194 -8.07 -2.87 6.89
N PHE A 195 -7.41 -2.98 8.02
CA PHE A 195 -5.97 -2.73 8.09
C PHE A 195 -5.10 -3.99 8.11
N GLU A 196 -5.71 -5.17 8.17
CA GLU A 196 -5.01 -6.47 8.23
C GLU A 196 -4.44 -6.94 6.90
N LEU A 197 -4.67 -6.22 5.80
CA LEU A 197 -4.17 -6.58 4.47
C LEU A 197 -2.64 -6.73 4.45
N GLY A 198 -1.93 -5.83 5.12
CA GLY A 198 -0.46 -5.86 5.17
C GLY A 198 0.08 -7.15 5.76
N ILE A 199 -0.48 -7.62 6.88
CA ILE A 199 -0.08 -8.90 7.48
C ILE A 199 -0.53 -10.09 6.62
N GLU A 200 -1.73 -10.06 6.04
CA GLU A 200 -2.22 -11.11 5.15
C GLU A 200 -1.26 -11.39 4.00
N LEU A 201 -0.98 -10.35 3.20
CA LEU A 201 -0.15 -10.51 2.00
C LEU A 201 1.28 -10.88 2.34
N THR A 202 1.80 -10.38 3.47
CA THR A 202 3.14 -10.75 3.96
C THR A 202 3.23 -12.22 4.37
N VAL A 203 2.22 -12.70 5.12
CA VAL A 203 2.16 -14.12 5.53
C VAL A 203 1.99 -15.02 4.32
N LYS A 204 1.10 -14.68 3.39
CA LYS A 204 0.90 -15.46 2.16
C LYS A 204 2.16 -15.51 1.30
N ALA A 205 2.84 -14.39 1.10
CA ALA A 205 4.11 -14.36 0.37
C ALA A 205 5.15 -15.29 1.02
N HIS A 206 5.32 -15.20 2.34
CA HIS A 206 6.25 -16.03 3.09
C HIS A 206 5.94 -17.53 2.97
N LEU A 207 4.67 -17.92 3.14
CA LEU A 207 4.22 -19.31 3.03
C LEU A 207 4.35 -19.89 1.61
N LEU A 208 4.32 -19.03 0.59
CA LEU A 208 4.56 -19.40 -0.81
C LEU A 208 6.04 -19.41 -1.20
N GLY A 209 6.97 -19.21 -0.23
CA GLY A 209 8.40 -19.13 -0.50
C GLY A 209 8.82 -17.90 -1.30
N MET A 210 7.94 -16.87 -1.39
CA MET A 210 8.24 -15.62 -2.07
C MET A 210 9.09 -14.71 -1.18
N ARG A 211 9.92 -13.88 -1.79
CA ARG A 211 10.86 -13.04 -1.06
C ARG A 211 10.16 -11.86 -0.39
N VAL A 212 10.31 -11.78 0.93
CA VAL A 212 9.83 -10.66 1.77
C VAL A 212 11.03 -9.87 2.29
N ALA A 213 10.96 -8.55 2.23
CA ALA A 213 12.00 -7.64 2.69
C ALA A 213 11.38 -6.45 3.45
N GLU A 214 12.22 -5.66 4.10
CA GLU A 214 11.79 -4.41 4.74
C GLU A 214 12.84 -3.31 4.59
N VAL A 215 12.38 -2.06 4.67
CA VAL A 215 13.22 -0.86 4.77
C VAL A 215 12.87 -0.11 6.06
N PRO A 216 13.83 0.57 6.71
CA PRO A 216 13.50 1.44 7.82
C PRO A 216 12.67 2.63 7.33
N THR A 217 11.60 2.95 8.05
CA THR A 217 10.77 4.11 7.75
C THR A 217 10.48 4.92 9.00
N THR A 218 10.19 6.20 8.81
CA THR A 218 9.71 7.09 9.87
C THR A 218 8.22 7.33 9.68
N TRP A 219 7.43 6.72 10.55
CA TRP A 219 6.00 7.00 10.63
C TRP A 219 5.73 8.15 11.60
N ARG A 220 4.91 9.12 11.16
CA ARG A 220 4.48 10.24 11.99
C ARG A 220 2.99 10.13 12.24
N ASP A 221 2.57 10.37 13.50
CA ASP A 221 1.13 10.47 13.77
C ASP A 221 0.58 11.68 13.00
N ARG A 222 -0.62 11.54 12.48
CA ARG A 222 -1.30 12.61 11.73
C ARG A 222 -1.44 13.85 12.61
N THR A 223 -1.26 15.01 12.00
CA THR A 223 -1.39 16.30 12.69
C THR A 223 -2.84 16.70 12.88
N GLU A 224 -3.74 16.20 12.01
CA GLU A 224 -5.17 16.51 12.02
C GLU A 224 -6.03 15.25 11.80
N GLY A 225 -7.28 15.31 12.25
CA GLY A 225 -8.27 14.24 12.12
C GLY A 225 -8.21 13.18 13.22
N GLN A 226 -9.28 12.38 13.31
CA GLN A 226 -9.37 11.30 14.31
C GLN A 226 -8.96 9.95 13.70
N SER A 227 -8.13 9.21 14.42
CA SER A 227 -7.79 7.82 14.03
C SER A 227 -9.05 6.93 14.09
N ARG A 228 -9.45 6.39 12.95
CA ARG A 228 -10.57 5.42 12.86
C ARG A 228 -10.15 4.00 13.23
N PHE A 229 -8.89 3.80 13.54
CA PHE A 229 -8.37 2.50 13.94
C PHE A 229 -8.86 2.11 15.35
N ARG A 230 -9.78 1.14 15.41
CA ARG A 230 -10.32 0.56 16.65
C ARG A 230 -9.64 -0.76 16.92
N LEU A 231 -8.58 -0.76 17.73
CA LEU A 231 -7.70 -1.91 18.01
C LEU A 231 -8.47 -3.19 18.33
N TRP A 232 -9.41 -3.16 19.27
CA TRP A 232 -10.17 -4.34 19.71
C TRP A 232 -11.05 -4.92 18.61
N LYS A 233 -11.57 -4.09 17.70
CA LYS A 233 -12.36 -4.55 16.55
C LYS A 233 -11.53 -5.32 15.54
N TRP A 234 -10.26 -4.94 15.37
CA TRP A 234 -9.38 -5.50 14.35
C TRP A 234 -8.52 -6.66 14.85
N LEU A 235 -8.32 -6.77 16.17
CA LEU A 235 -7.44 -7.77 16.77
C LEU A 235 -7.75 -9.22 16.34
N PRO A 236 -9.01 -9.72 16.30
CA PRO A 236 -9.28 -11.09 15.86
C PRO A 236 -8.83 -11.36 14.42
N ARG A 237 -8.97 -10.36 13.52
CA ARG A 237 -8.54 -10.49 12.12
C ARG A 237 -7.02 -10.56 11.99
N TYR A 238 -6.29 -9.75 12.75
CA TYR A 238 -4.84 -9.85 12.83
C TYR A 238 -4.40 -11.21 13.38
N MET A 239 -5.07 -11.71 14.43
CA MET A 239 -4.75 -13.01 15.05
C MET A 239 -4.97 -14.20 14.11
N ARG A 240 -5.91 -14.10 13.18
CA ARG A 240 -6.10 -15.14 12.13
C ARG A 240 -4.83 -15.29 11.28
N TRP A 241 -4.28 -14.19 10.79
CA TRP A 241 -3.07 -14.21 9.96
C TRP A 241 -1.82 -14.51 10.77
N TYR A 242 -1.77 -14.01 11.98
CA TYR A 242 -0.72 -14.32 12.94
C TYR A 242 -0.64 -15.85 13.19
N GLY A 243 -1.75 -16.49 13.51
CA GLY A 243 -1.84 -17.93 13.70
C GLY A 243 -1.45 -18.74 12.46
N ARG A 244 -1.89 -18.28 11.26
CA ARG A 244 -1.50 -18.94 9.98
C ARG A 244 0.00 -18.84 9.71
N GLY A 245 0.63 -17.71 10.00
CA GLY A 245 2.07 -17.53 9.87
C GLY A 245 2.85 -18.49 10.76
N ILE A 246 2.45 -18.64 12.02
CA ILE A 246 3.08 -19.56 12.97
C ILE A 246 2.84 -21.03 12.55
N ALA A 247 1.59 -21.40 12.24
CA ALA A 247 1.24 -22.75 11.83
C ALA A 247 2.02 -23.20 10.57
N GLY A 248 2.21 -22.29 9.61
CA GLY A 248 2.98 -22.56 8.40
C GLY A 248 4.42 -22.94 8.67
N ARG A 249 5.09 -22.28 9.62
CA ARG A 249 6.47 -22.65 10.02
C ARG A 249 6.57 -24.10 10.54
N PHE A 250 5.61 -24.51 11.35
CA PHE A 250 5.60 -25.86 11.93
C PHE A 250 5.03 -26.92 10.98
N GLY A 251 4.17 -26.52 10.03
CA GLY A 251 3.64 -27.41 8.99
C GLY A 251 4.67 -27.76 7.92
N ALA A 252 5.48 -26.80 7.50
CA ALA A 252 6.57 -27.02 6.55
C ALA A 252 7.67 -27.93 7.12
N SER A 253 7.88 -27.92 8.44
CA SER A 253 8.83 -28.81 9.13
C SER A 253 8.39 -30.28 9.15
N ARG A 254 7.15 -30.62 8.78
CA ARG A 254 6.63 -32.00 8.76
C ARG A 254 6.69 -32.67 7.39
N ASN A 255 7.17 -31.99 6.35
CA ASN A 255 7.33 -32.60 5.03
C ASN A 255 8.80 -32.49 4.57
N PRO A 256 9.68 -33.46 4.92
CA PRO A 256 11.11 -33.43 4.58
C PRO A 256 11.41 -33.78 3.11
N ASN A 257 10.40 -33.92 2.25
CA ASN A 257 10.56 -34.32 0.84
C ASN A 257 9.99 -33.24 -0.08
N HIS A 258 10.74 -32.15 -0.30
CA HIS A 258 10.70 -31.33 -1.51
C HIS A 258 12.09 -30.74 -1.77
#